data_6813a30f2c74245cc4d21efb5c10a264
#
_entry.id   6813a30f2c74245cc4d21efb5c10a264
#
_cell.length_a   1.000
_cell.length_b   1.000
_cell.length_c   1.000
_cell.angle_alpha   90.00
_cell.angle_beta   90.00
_cell.angle_gamma   90.00
#
_symmetry.space_group_name_H-M   'P 1'
#
loop_
_entity.id
_entity.type
_entity.pdbx_description
1 polymer ?
#
loop_
_entity_poly.entity_id
_entity_poly.type
_entity_poly.pdbx_seq_one_letter_code
_entity_poly.pdbx_strand_id
1 'polypeptide(L)'
;MYKRQILEEPQQRGLAHFLEHMAFNGTKHFPGDETGLGIIPWCETKGIKFGTNLNAYTSVDQTVYNISNVPTENQNVVDSCLLILHDWSSAINLADKEIDKERGVIREEWRSRNSGMLRIMTDAQATMYPDSKYADCMPIGSIDVINNFPYQDIRDYYAKWYRPDLQGIVIVGDINAEEMEAKLKEVFKDVKAPVNPAERIYYPVADNQEPLIYIGTDKEVANPSINIFFKQDATPDSLKNTISYYATQYVLNMAINMLNSRLNELRQTANPPFTGAGAGYGEYFLAKTKEAFSLTANSKIDGVDLAMKTILEEAERARRFGFTETEYERARANYMQAMESAYNEREKTKSGNYVDEYVNNFLDKEPIPGIEFEYMLVQQMAPNIPVTAVNELMKQLVTDNNQVVLLAGPQKEGLKYPTKEEIAALLKQMSSFDLKPYEDKVSNEPLISEDIKGGKIVSEKADDVYGSTKLVLSNCLLYTS
;
A
#
# COMPACT_ATOMS: atom_id res chain seq x y z
N MET A 1 5.92 8.93 -12.11
CA MET A 1 7.09 9.78 -11.79
C MET A 1 7.92 9.13 -10.69
N TYR A 2 9.24 9.11 -10.79
CA TYR A 2 10.13 8.49 -9.81
C TYR A 2 10.41 9.40 -8.60
N LYS A 3 10.66 8.86 -7.54
CA LYS A 3 11.05 8.83 -6.14
C LYS A 3 12.12 9.85 -5.74
N ARG A 4 11.90 10.56 -4.62
CA ARG A 4 12.72 11.75 -4.45
C ARG A 4 13.14 12.14 -3.04
N GLN A 5 12.38 11.82 -1.99
CA GLN A 5 12.77 12.29 -0.66
C GLN A 5 14.02 11.63 -0.14
N ILE A 6 14.18 10.35 -0.38
CA ILE A 6 15.41 9.63 -0.05
C ILE A 6 16.65 10.23 -0.75
N LEU A 7 16.46 11.03 -1.81
CA LEU A 7 17.53 11.70 -2.56
C LEU A 7 17.75 13.15 -2.12
N GLU A 8 16.97 13.67 -1.18
CA GLU A 8 17.16 15.01 -0.63
C GLU A 8 18.46 15.12 0.18
N GLU A 9 19.18 16.21 0.00
CA GLU A 9 20.26 16.59 0.89
C GLU A 9 19.69 17.12 2.22
N PRO A 10 20.45 17.16 3.33
CA PRO A 10 19.91 17.60 4.63
C PRO A 10 19.21 18.96 4.59
N GLN A 11 19.72 19.90 3.78
CA GLN A 11 19.12 21.24 3.61
C GLN A 11 17.90 21.25 2.67
N GLN A 12 17.57 20.12 2.05
CA GLN A 12 16.46 19.96 1.10
C GLN A 12 15.30 19.15 1.68
N ARG A 13 15.34 18.77 2.95
CA ARG A 13 14.35 17.89 3.58
C ARG A 13 12.94 18.45 3.53
N GLY A 14 12.09 17.78 2.73
CA GLY A 14 10.71 18.16 2.46
C GLY A 14 10.50 18.85 1.11
N LEU A 15 11.55 19.12 0.32
CA LEU A 15 11.41 19.78 -0.97
C LEU A 15 10.70 18.92 -2.03
N ALA A 16 10.78 17.60 -1.92
CA ALA A 16 10.00 16.71 -2.81
C ALA A 16 8.49 16.91 -2.64
N HIS A 17 8.03 16.96 -1.39
CA HIS A 17 6.64 17.22 -1.04
C HIS A 17 6.26 18.69 -1.36
N PHE A 18 7.13 19.63 -1.03
CA PHE A 18 6.91 21.03 -1.38
C PHE A 18 6.74 21.23 -2.89
N LEU A 19 7.56 20.55 -3.69
CA LEU A 19 7.49 20.60 -5.15
C LEU A 19 6.21 19.97 -5.70
N GLU A 20 5.68 18.95 -5.03
CA GLU A 20 4.36 18.40 -5.35
C GLU A 20 3.28 19.48 -5.26
N HIS A 21 3.25 20.26 -4.18
CA HIS A 21 2.32 21.39 -4.02
C HIS A 21 2.53 22.45 -5.10
N MET A 22 3.79 22.81 -5.35
CA MET A 22 4.13 23.82 -6.36
C MET A 22 3.67 23.45 -7.78
N ALA A 23 3.50 22.16 -8.08
CA ALA A 23 2.98 21.70 -9.36
C ALA A 23 1.54 22.18 -9.64
N PHE A 24 0.80 22.59 -8.62
CA PHE A 24 -0.56 23.14 -8.74
C PHE A 24 -0.60 24.67 -8.67
N ASN A 25 0.50 25.34 -8.31
CA ASN A 25 0.57 26.77 -8.04
C ASN A 25 1.03 27.62 -9.23
N GLY A 26 1.18 27.02 -10.40
CA GLY A 26 1.52 27.70 -11.63
C GLY A 26 2.55 26.97 -12.47
N THR A 27 2.24 26.85 -13.74
CA THR A 27 3.10 26.22 -14.73
C THR A 27 3.15 27.06 -16.00
N LYS A 28 3.96 26.68 -16.96
CA LYS A 28 4.15 27.43 -18.21
C LYS A 28 2.84 27.69 -18.96
N HIS A 29 1.98 26.68 -19.11
CA HIS A 29 0.73 26.79 -19.85
C HIS A 29 -0.48 27.09 -18.97
N PHE A 30 -0.33 26.94 -17.66
CA PHE A 30 -1.37 27.22 -16.66
C PHE A 30 -0.78 28.09 -15.54
N PRO A 31 -0.51 29.39 -15.82
CA PRO A 31 0.26 30.24 -14.91
C PRO A 31 -0.45 30.54 -13.59
N GLY A 32 -1.77 30.55 -13.54
CA GLY A 32 -2.53 30.78 -12.31
C GLY A 32 -2.45 32.21 -11.76
N ASP A 33 -2.08 33.18 -12.61
CA ASP A 33 -1.91 34.58 -12.29
C ASP A 33 -2.77 35.46 -13.21
N GLU A 34 -2.43 36.75 -13.34
CA GLU A 34 -3.13 37.71 -14.19
C GLU A 34 -3.11 37.32 -15.67
N THR A 35 -2.21 36.45 -16.11
CA THR A 35 -2.02 36.05 -17.49
C THR A 35 -2.87 34.85 -17.91
N GLY A 36 -3.40 34.07 -16.97
CA GLY A 36 -4.23 32.90 -17.28
C GLY A 36 -4.66 32.04 -16.08
N LEU A 37 -5.54 31.11 -16.36
CA LEU A 37 -6.03 30.18 -15.34
C LEU A 37 -4.93 29.20 -14.90
N GLY A 38 -4.92 28.91 -13.60
CA GLY A 38 -4.14 27.80 -13.07
C GLY A 38 -4.77 26.44 -13.36
N ILE A 39 -4.03 25.38 -13.08
CA ILE A 39 -4.45 23.98 -13.32
C ILE A 39 -5.77 23.67 -12.60
N ILE A 40 -5.85 23.98 -11.29
CA ILE A 40 -7.04 23.65 -10.48
C ILE A 40 -8.31 24.33 -11.05
N PRO A 41 -8.39 25.67 -11.20
CA PRO A 41 -9.59 26.31 -11.71
C PRO A 41 -9.90 25.90 -13.15
N TRP A 42 -8.89 25.61 -13.98
CA TRP A 42 -9.12 25.11 -15.33
C TRP A 42 -9.77 23.71 -15.28
N CYS A 43 -9.24 22.77 -14.51
CA CYS A 43 -9.77 21.41 -14.34
C CYS A 43 -11.22 21.44 -13.83
N GLU A 44 -11.52 22.28 -12.84
CA GLU A 44 -12.88 22.42 -12.29
C GLU A 44 -13.89 22.88 -13.33
N THR A 45 -13.51 23.75 -14.28
CA THR A 45 -14.39 24.13 -15.40
C THR A 45 -14.72 22.96 -16.33
N LYS A 46 -13.96 21.86 -16.26
CA LYS A 46 -14.14 20.62 -17.05
C LYS A 46 -14.77 19.48 -16.23
N GLY A 47 -15.17 19.75 -14.98
CA GLY A 47 -15.74 18.75 -14.09
C GLY A 47 -14.69 17.85 -13.42
N ILE A 48 -13.40 18.11 -13.60
CA ILE A 48 -12.27 17.42 -12.95
C ILE A 48 -12.00 18.10 -11.62
N LYS A 49 -12.46 17.48 -10.52
CA LYS A 49 -12.44 18.09 -9.19
C LYS A 49 -11.10 17.88 -8.49
N PHE A 50 -10.54 18.94 -7.91
CA PHE A 50 -9.36 18.84 -7.06
C PHE A 50 -9.60 17.97 -5.81
N GLY A 51 -8.61 17.19 -5.41
CA GLY A 51 -8.68 16.23 -4.29
C GLY A 51 -9.41 14.92 -4.61
N THR A 52 -10.21 14.87 -5.69
CA THR A 52 -10.94 13.67 -6.11
C THR A 52 -10.42 13.10 -7.44
N ASN A 53 -10.35 13.96 -8.46
CA ASN A 53 -9.95 13.56 -9.81
C ASN A 53 -8.60 14.13 -10.23
N LEU A 54 -8.23 15.26 -9.68
CA LEU A 54 -6.93 15.91 -9.80
C LEU A 54 -6.25 15.83 -8.45
N ASN A 55 -5.16 15.08 -8.35
CA ASN A 55 -4.47 14.85 -7.08
C ASN A 55 -3.00 14.50 -7.30
N ALA A 56 -2.22 14.49 -6.22
CA ALA A 56 -0.86 13.97 -6.19
C ALA A 56 -0.56 13.40 -4.81
N TYR A 57 0.50 12.61 -4.71
CA TYR A 57 1.07 12.19 -3.43
C TYR A 57 2.58 12.01 -3.52
N THR A 58 3.24 12.30 -2.42
CA THR A 58 4.68 12.06 -2.25
C THR A 58 4.91 11.04 -1.14
N SER A 59 5.62 9.98 -1.45
CA SER A 59 6.16 9.03 -0.47
C SER A 59 7.68 9.19 -0.35
N VAL A 60 8.31 8.39 0.50
CA VAL A 60 9.76 8.46 0.76
C VAL A 60 10.58 8.44 -0.54
N ASP A 61 10.13 7.71 -1.53
CA ASP A 61 10.91 7.53 -2.71
C ASP A 61 10.14 7.70 -4.05
N GLN A 62 8.94 8.28 -4.03
CA GLN A 62 8.16 8.61 -5.24
C GLN A 62 7.24 9.81 -5.06
N THR A 63 6.96 10.51 -6.15
CA THR A 63 5.86 11.48 -6.29
C THR A 63 5.04 11.06 -7.50
N VAL A 64 3.73 10.94 -7.33
CA VAL A 64 2.79 10.56 -8.39
C VAL A 64 1.75 11.66 -8.52
N TYR A 65 1.49 12.08 -9.74
CA TYR A 65 0.44 13.04 -10.10
C TYR A 65 -0.61 12.32 -10.94
N ASN A 66 -1.88 12.55 -10.67
CA ASN A 66 -2.96 11.89 -11.39
C ASN A 66 -4.08 12.84 -11.78
N ILE A 67 -4.64 12.59 -12.96
CA ILE A 67 -5.86 13.21 -13.47
C ILE A 67 -6.80 12.07 -13.87
N SER A 68 -8.00 12.04 -13.33
CA SER A 68 -9.01 11.03 -13.63
C SER A 68 -10.33 11.67 -14.06
N ASN A 69 -11.27 10.88 -14.59
CA ASN A 69 -12.56 11.36 -15.12
C ASN A 69 -12.40 12.44 -16.20
N VAL A 70 -11.40 12.32 -17.05
CA VAL A 70 -11.20 13.20 -18.20
C VAL A 70 -12.27 12.86 -19.24
N PRO A 71 -13.12 13.82 -19.68
CA PRO A 71 -14.11 13.58 -20.72
C PRO A 71 -13.43 13.38 -22.08
N THR A 72 -13.35 12.12 -22.53
CA THR A 72 -12.61 11.70 -23.74
C THR A 72 -13.28 12.13 -25.03
N GLU A 73 -14.59 12.42 -25.00
CA GLU A 73 -15.32 12.96 -26.16
C GLU A 73 -14.86 14.38 -26.53
N ASN A 74 -14.25 15.10 -25.60
CA ASN A 74 -13.72 16.44 -25.83
C ASN A 74 -12.20 16.41 -25.99
N GLN A 75 -11.76 16.31 -27.24
CA GLN A 75 -10.34 16.20 -27.57
C GLN A 75 -9.50 17.36 -27.02
N ASN A 76 -10.05 18.59 -26.98
CA ASN A 76 -9.35 19.75 -26.44
C ASN A 76 -9.08 19.60 -24.92
N VAL A 77 -9.96 18.92 -24.20
CA VAL A 77 -9.74 18.65 -22.77
C VAL A 77 -8.63 17.61 -22.60
N VAL A 78 -8.65 16.55 -23.40
CA VAL A 78 -7.58 15.53 -23.42
C VAL A 78 -6.23 16.19 -23.73
N ASP A 79 -6.15 16.99 -24.78
CA ASP A 79 -4.92 17.67 -25.20
C ASP A 79 -4.39 18.64 -24.10
N SER A 80 -5.30 19.32 -23.41
CA SER A 80 -4.90 20.18 -22.28
C SER A 80 -4.43 19.36 -21.07
N CYS A 81 -5.02 18.20 -20.80
CA CYS A 81 -4.51 17.29 -19.76
C CYS A 81 -3.10 16.78 -20.10
N LEU A 82 -2.80 16.51 -21.37
CA LEU A 82 -1.44 16.16 -21.80
C LEU A 82 -0.45 17.33 -21.59
N LEU A 83 -0.89 18.59 -21.80
CA LEU A 83 -0.07 19.76 -21.48
C LEU A 83 0.15 19.91 -19.97
N ILE A 84 -0.84 19.58 -19.13
CA ILE A 84 -0.65 19.57 -17.67
C ILE A 84 0.43 18.55 -17.30
N LEU A 85 0.37 17.32 -17.83
CA LEU A 85 1.39 16.29 -17.60
C LEU A 85 2.78 16.76 -18.07
N HIS A 86 2.86 17.41 -19.23
CA HIS A 86 4.10 18.00 -19.76
C HIS A 86 4.65 19.05 -18.78
N ASP A 87 3.80 19.97 -18.33
CA ASP A 87 4.21 21.05 -17.45
C ASP A 87 4.68 20.54 -16.08
N TRP A 88 4.00 19.56 -15.52
CA TRP A 88 4.48 18.90 -14.31
C TRP A 88 5.85 18.25 -14.48
N SER A 89 6.08 17.70 -15.66
CA SER A 89 7.34 17.03 -16.00
C SER A 89 8.53 18.00 -16.04
N SER A 90 8.35 19.21 -16.62
CA SER A 90 9.50 20.04 -16.99
C SER A 90 9.26 21.56 -16.97
N ALA A 91 8.07 22.03 -16.59
CA ALA A 91 7.69 23.43 -16.76
C ALA A 91 6.90 24.03 -15.58
N ILE A 92 7.19 23.61 -14.34
CA ILE A 92 6.67 24.23 -13.12
C ILE A 92 7.37 25.59 -12.93
N ASN A 93 6.61 26.65 -12.68
CA ASN A 93 7.16 28.02 -12.65
C ASN A 93 8.04 28.32 -11.45
N LEU A 94 7.76 27.76 -10.27
CA LEU A 94 8.51 27.99 -9.02
C LEU A 94 8.75 29.47 -8.72
N ALA A 95 7.70 30.30 -8.83
CA ALA A 95 7.77 31.73 -8.55
C ALA A 95 7.96 31.97 -7.06
N ASP A 96 8.88 32.90 -6.67
CA ASP A 96 9.22 33.21 -5.28
C ASP A 96 7.99 33.53 -4.44
N LYS A 97 7.06 34.33 -4.97
CA LYS A 97 5.82 34.69 -4.29
C LYS A 97 4.94 33.47 -3.96
N GLU A 98 4.84 32.51 -4.87
CA GLU A 98 4.03 31.30 -4.67
C GLU A 98 4.76 30.33 -3.73
N ILE A 99 6.10 30.26 -3.76
CA ILE A 99 6.89 29.51 -2.78
C ILE A 99 6.64 30.04 -1.36
N ASP A 100 6.70 31.36 -1.16
CA ASP A 100 6.47 31.96 0.18
C ASP A 100 5.04 31.71 0.70
N LYS A 101 4.07 31.77 -0.18
CA LYS A 101 2.67 31.45 0.12
C LYS A 101 2.51 29.98 0.54
N GLU A 102 3.16 29.08 -0.21
CA GLU A 102 3.05 27.64 0.01
C GLU A 102 3.74 27.18 1.30
N ARG A 103 4.79 27.87 1.76
CA ARG A 103 5.39 27.62 3.10
C ARG A 103 4.33 27.64 4.21
N GLY A 104 3.37 28.55 4.11
CA GLY A 104 2.24 28.65 5.04
C GLY A 104 1.32 27.44 5.00
N VAL A 105 1.00 26.95 3.78
CA VAL A 105 0.14 25.79 3.56
C VAL A 105 0.78 24.51 4.11
N ILE A 106 2.05 24.25 3.75
CA ILE A 106 2.78 23.07 4.21
C ILE A 106 2.98 23.08 5.74
N ARG A 107 3.21 24.26 6.34
CA ARG A 107 3.29 24.38 7.79
C ARG A 107 1.98 24.01 8.48
N GLU A 108 0.82 24.44 7.94
CA GLU A 108 -0.49 24.04 8.48
C GLU A 108 -0.76 22.56 8.27
N GLU A 109 -0.37 22.00 7.15
CA GLU A 109 -0.44 20.56 6.90
C GLU A 109 0.43 19.79 7.91
N TRP A 110 1.68 20.21 8.12
CA TRP A 110 2.55 19.62 9.14
C TRP A 110 1.88 19.66 10.52
N ARG A 111 1.30 20.80 10.89
CA ARG A 111 0.61 20.96 12.17
C ARG A 111 -0.58 20.01 12.29
N SER A 112 -1.39 19.88 11.24
CA SER A 112 -2.60 19.04 11.24
C SER A 112 -2.29 17.54 11.23
N ARG A 113 -1.20 17.14 10.58
CA ARG A 113 -0.75 15.74 10.50
C ARG A 113 0.12 15.30 11.69
N ASN A 114 0.64 16.22 12.47
CA ASN A 114 1.55 15.93 13.59
C ASN A 114 0.81 15.27 14.77
N SER A 115 0.30 14.06 14.53
CA SER A 115 -0.37 13.22 15.52
C SER A 115 0.65 12.49 16.41
N GLY A 116 0.18 12.00 17.58
CA GLY A 116 1.02 11.20 18.48
C GLY A 116 1.64 9.98 17.81
N MET A 117 0.89 9.31 16.93
CA MET A 117 1.42 8.17 16.18
C MET A 117 2.53 8.60 15.20
N LEU A 118 2.35 9.72 14.48
CA LEU A 118 3.38 10.20 13.55
C LEU A 118 4.67 10.57 14.28
N ARG A 119 4.59 11.20 15.46
CA ARG A 119 5.76 11.50 16.30
C ARG A 119 6.51 10.24 16.70
N ILE A 120 5.78 9.22 17.20
CA ILE A 120 6.36 7.91 17.55
C ILE A 120 7.04 7.27 16.33
N MET A 121 6.37 7.27 15.17
CA MET A 121 6.92 6.67 13.94
C MET A 121 8.18 7.41 13.46
N THR A 122 8.20 8.74 13.55
CA THR A 122 9.38 9.56 13.20
C THR A 122 10.55 9.24 14.12
N ASP A 123 10.31 9.19 15.42
CA ASP A 123 11.36 8.89 16.40
C ASP A 123 11.88 7.44 16.28
N ALA A 124 11.01 6.52 15.85
CA ALA A 124 11.38 5.12 15.65
C ALA A 124 12.37 4.89 14.49
N GLN A 125 12.36 5.77 13.47
CA GLN A 125 13.13 5.57 12.24
C GLN A 125 14.64 5.35 12.51
N ALA A 126 15.24 6.11 13.40
CA ALA A 126 16.64 5.95 13.75
C ALA A 126 16.96 4.56 14.34
N THR A 127 16.00 3.95 15.06
CA THR A 127 16.14 2.58 15.57
C THR A 127 15.88 1.53 14.48
N MET A 128 14.89 1.77 13.62
CA MET A 128 14.48 0.81 12.58
C MET A 128 15.50 0.75 11.43
N TYR A 129 16.19 1.86 11.15
CA TYR A 129 17.10 2.03 10.02
C TYR A 129 18.48 2.52 10.45
N PRO A 130 19.19 1.83 11.34
CA PRO A 130 20.52 2.27 11.78
C PRO A 130 21.43 2.38 10.56
N ASP A 131 22.20 3.49 10.52
CA ASP A 131 23.20 3.79 9.48
C ASP A 131 22.63 3.89 8.05
N SER A 132 21.32 3.97 7.89
CA SER A 132 20.67 4.18 6.59
C SER A 132 20.05 5.57 6.48
N LYS A 133 19.96 6.09 5.26
CA LYS A 133 19.26 7.36 5.00
C LYS A 133 17.75 7.28 5.31
N TYR A 134 17.17 6.09 5.36
CA TYR A 134 15.79 5.88 5.80
C TYR A 134 15.56 6.28 7.26
N ALA A 135 16.61 6.44 8.07
CA ALA A 135 16.50 6.90 9.45
C ALA A 135 15.95 8.33 9.58
N ASP A 136 15.96 9.10 8.50
CA ASP A 136 15.61 10.53 8.52
C ASP A 136 15.04 10.99 7.17
N CYS A 137 13.91 10.38 6.73
CA CYS A 137 13.31 10.63 5.41
C CYS A 137 11.78 10.71 5.42
N MET A 138 11.17 11.25 6.50
CA MET A 138 9.71 11.44 6.53
C MET A 138 9.24 12.43 5.46
N PRO A 139 8.17 12.10 4.71
CA PRO A 139 7.68 12.88 3.57
C PRO A 139 7.41 14.36 3.84
N ILE A 140 6.87 14.67 5.00
CA ILE A 140 6.58 16.06 5.38
C ILE A 140 7.84 16.91 5.56
N GLY A 141 9.01 16.27 5.72
CA GLY A 141 10.30 16.91 5.86
C GLY A 141 10.56 17.64 7.18
N SER A 142 11.52 18.57 7.16
CA SER A 142 11.88 19.40 8.30
C SER A 142 11.19 20.75 8.23
N ILE A 143 10.44 21.10 9.27
CA ILE A 143 9.75 22.39 9.33
C ILE A 143 10.74 23.58 9.29
N ASP A 144 11.95 23.42 9.85
CA ASP A 144 12.98 24.44 9.79
C ASP A 144 13.48 24.65 8.36
N VAL A 145 13.67 23.58 7.60
CA VAL A 145 14.01 23.65 6.17
C VAL A 145 12.88 24.32 5.40
N ILE A 146 11.63 23.83 5.57
CA ILE A 146 10.45 24.37 4.88
C ILE A 146 10.31 25.89 5.08
N ASN A 147 10.56 26.39 6.28
CA ASN A 147 10.46 27.82 6.57
C ASN A 147 11.59 28.66 5.96
N ASN A 148 12.79 28.10 5.76
CA ASN A 148 14.00 28.87 5.54
C ASN A 148 14.79 28.52 4.27
N PHE A 149 14.44 27.47 3.50
CA PHE A 149 15.22 27.11 2.32
C PHE A 149 15.28 28.25 1.30
N PRO A 150 16.44 28.54 0.67
CA PRO A 150 16.55 29.47 -0.43
C PRO A 150 15.71 29.05 -1.63
N TYR A 151 15.08 29.97 -2.35
CA TYR A 151 14.28 29.63 -3.54
C TYR A 151 15.07 28.83 -4.59
N GLN A 152 16.38 29.02 -4.65
CA GLN A 152 17.22 28.31 -5.60
C GLN A 152 17.30 26.81 -5.28
N ASP A 153 17.22 26.42 -4.01
CA ASP A 153 17.34 25.01 -3.61
C ASP A 153 16.20 24.14 -4.21
N ILE A 154 14.97 24.65 -4.24
CA ILE A 154 13.85 23.91 -4.86
C ILE A 154 13.96 23.90 -6.40
N ARG A 155 14.49 24.97 -7.00
CA ARG A 155 14.75 25.02 -8.43
C ARG A 155 15.85 24.04 -8.83
N ASP A 156 16.93 23.99 -8.07
CA ASP A 156 18.04 23.03 -8.28
C ASP A 156 17.56 21.59 -8.06
N TYR A 157 16.73 21.37 -7.05
CA TYR A 157 16.12 20.08 -6.80
C TYR A 157 15.24 19.63 -7.97
N TYR A 158 14.39 20.52 -8.49
CA TYR A 158 13.56 20.28 -9.66
C TYR A 158 14.40 19.96 -10.89
N ALA A 159 15.37 20.77 -11.22
CA ALA A 159 16.28 20.56 -12.36
C ALA A 159 17.10 19.26 -12.25
N LYS A 160 17.51 18.88 -11.04
CA LYS A 160 18.31 17.67 -10.79
C LYS A 160 17.50 16.40 -10.94
N TRP A 161 16.24 16.41 -10.50
CA TRP A 161 15.48 15.17 -10.34
C TRP A 161 14.24 15.05 -11.23
N TYR A 162 13.65 16.14 -11.78
CA TYR A 162 12.54 16.09 -12.71
C TYR A 162 13.05 15.97 -14.14
N ARG A 163 13.46 14.77 -14.51
CA ARG A 163 14.10 14.47 -15.78
C ARG A 163 13.50 13.20 -16.42
N PRO A 164 13.44 13.11 -17.77
CA PRO A 164 12.67 12.11 -18.49
C PRO A 164 13.10 10.66 -18.22
N ASP A 165 14.40 10.41 -17.92
CA ASP A 165 14.90 9.08 -17.57
C ASP A 165 14.42 8.57 -16.20
N LEU A 166 13.84 9.45 -15.39
CA LEU A 166 13.24 9.16 -14.09
C LEU A 166 11.71 9.41 -14.07
N GLN A 167 11.06 9.45 -15.22
CA GLN A 167 9.62 9.72 -15.32
C GLN A 167 8.93 8.65 -16.16
N GLY A 168 7.72 8.28 -15.77
CA GLY A 168 6.80 7.47 -16.56
C GLY A 168 5.47 8.17 -16.71
N ILE A 169 4.84 7.99 -17.84
CA ILE A 169 3.50 8.49 -18.13
C ILE A 169 2.62 7.28 -18.38
N VAL A 170 1.52 7.20 -17.68
CA VAL A 170 0.51 6.14 -17.82
C VAL A 170 -0.81 6.79 -18.20
N ILE A 171 -1.42 6.36 -19.29
CA ILE A 171 -2.73 6.82 -19.76
C ILE A 171 -3.59 5.59 -20.04
N VAL A 172 -4.75 5.53 -19.41
CA VAL A 172 -5.72 4.44 -19.58
C VAL A 172 -7.12 5.04 -19.74
N GLY A 173 -7.86 4.56 -20.72
CA GLY A 173 -9.22 5.02 -20.96
C GLY A 173 -9.75 4.57 -22.32
N ASP A 174 -10.89 5.12 -22.71
CA ASP A 174 -11.45 4.96 -24.05
C ASP A 174 -10.68 5.86 -25.04
N ILE A 175 -9.53 5.36 -25.51
CA ILE A 175 -8.58 6.05 -26.37
C ILE A 175 -7.99 5.11 -27.43
N ASN A 176 -7.57 5.67 -28.56
CA ASN A 176 -6.71 4.95 -29.50
C ASN A 176 -5.25 5.05 -29.00
N ALA A 177 -4.64 3.93 -28.67
CA ALA A 177 -3.29 3.89 -28.06
C ALA A 177 -2.20 4.42 -29.02
N GLU A 178 -2.28 4.11 -30.32
CA GLU A 178 -1.29 4.56 -31.33
C GLU A 178 -1.35 6.08 -31.53
N GLU A 179 -2.56 6.62 -31.63
CA GLU A 179 -2.77 8.09 -31.74
C GLU A 179 -2.31 8.81 -30.46
N MET A 180 -2.61 8.23 -29.30
CA MET A 180 -2.18 8.79 -28.01
C MET A 180 -0.66 8.76 -27.87
N GLU A 181 0.00 7.68 -28.26
CA GLU A 181 1.46 7.59 -28.28
C GLU A 181 2.08 8.66 -29.20
N ALA A 182 1.51 8.84 -30.41
CA ALA A 182 1.97 9.87 -31.32
C ALA A 182 1.82 11.29 -30.74
N LYS A 183 0.70 11.56 -30.08
CA LYS A 183 0.45 12.84 -29.37
C LYS A 183 1.44 13.04 -28.23
N LEU A 184 1.68 12.02 -27.40
CA LEU A 184 2.67 12.10 -26.33
C LEU A 184 4.07 12.44 -26.86
N LYS A 185 4.51 11.77 -27.92
CA LYS A 185 5.79 12.06 -28.57
C LYS A 185 5.90 13.50 -29.05
N GLU A 186 4.82 14.05 -29.58
CA GLU A 186 4.78 15.46 -30.03
C GLU A 186 4.77 16.45 -28.86
N VAL A 187 3.94 16.21 -27.83
CA VAL A 187 3.83 17.09 -26.66
C VAL A 187 5.13 17.13 -25.85
N PHE A 188 5.82 16.00 -25.71
CA PHE A 188 7.03 15.88 -24.89
C PHE A 188 8.35 16.01 -25.69
N LYS A 189 8.31 16.36 -26.97
CA LYS A 189 9.49 16.43 -27.84
C LYS A 189 10.59 17.41 -27.41
N ASP A 190 10.24 18.41 -26.62
CA ASP A 190 11.14 19.42 -26.08
C ASP A 190 11.73 19.04 -24.71
N VAL A 191 11.19 18.01 -24.05
CA VAL A 191 11.70 17.48 -22.79
C VAL A 191 12.94 16.63 -23.06
N LYS A 192 14.10 17.20 -22.79
CA LYS A 192 15.40 16.57 -23.12
C LYS A 192 16.02 15.90 -21.89
N ALA A 193 16.68 14.77 -22.14
CA ALA A 193 17.52 14.14 -21.13
C ALA A 193 18.67 15.10 -20.73
N PRO A 194 19.01 15.18 -19.43
CA PRO A 194 20.11 16.01 -18.97
C PRO A 194 21.45 15.43 -19.43
N VAL A 195 22.44 16.32 -19.64
CA VAL A 195 23.81 15.91 -19.90
C VAL A 195 24.48 15.59 -18.55
N ASN A 196 25.09 14.41 -18.43
CA ASN A 196 25.70 13.91 -17.21
C ASN A 196 24.73 13.95 -16.00
N PRO A 197 23.62 13.20 -16.05
CA PRO A 197 22.63 13.19 -14.99
C PRO A 197 23.22 12.66 -13.69
N ALA A 198 22.77 13.21 -12.54
CA ALA A 198 23.13 12.67 -11.25
C ALA A 198 22.68 11.20 -11.13
N GLU A 199 23.53 10.35 -10.60
CA GLU A 199 23.21 8.94 -10.38
C GLU A 199 22.08 8.80 -9.34
N ARG A 200 21.17 7.89 -9.57
CA ARG A 200 20.17 7.51 -8.61
C ARG A 200 20.76 6.51 -7.62
N ILE A 201 20.81 6.89 -6.36
CA ILE A 201 21.34 6.04 -5.29
C ILE A 201 20.17 5.27 -4.64
N TYR A 202 20.37 3.98 -4.44
CA TYR A 202 19.51 3.11 -3.62
C TYR A 202 20.22 2.88 -2.29
N TYR A 203 19.63 3.38 -1.21
CA TYR A 203 20.23 3.27 0.12
C TYR A 203 19.91 1.91 0.73
N PRO A 204 20.92 1.13 1.14
CA PRO A 204 20.69 -0.18 1.74
C PRO A 204 20.09 -0.06 3.15
N VAL A 205 19.44 -1.13 3.56
CA VAL A 205 19.04 -1.38 4.96
C VAL A 205 19.84 -2.57 5.46
N ALA A 206 20.64 -2.36 6.49
CA ALA A 206 21.50 -3.38 7.04
C ALA A 206 20.72 -4.49 7.75
N ASP A 207 21.29 -5.71 7.74
CA ASP A 207 20.84 -6.81 8.59
C ASP A 207 21.21 -6.55 10.06
N ASN A 208 20.48 -7.18 10.96
CA ASN A 208 20.78 -7.13 12.38
C ASN A 208 20.78 -8.56 13.00
N GLN A 209 21.70 -8.82 13.89
CA GLN A 209 21.77 -10.08 14.63
C GLN A 209 20.92 -10.01 15.90
N GLU A 210 21.01 -8.92 16.65
CA GLU A 210 20.17 -8.67 17.83
C GLU A 210 18.91 -7.89 17.40
N PRO A 211 17.75 -8.12 18.05
CA PRO A 211 16.52 -7.42 17.72
C PRO A 211 16.65 -5.90 17.88
N LEU A 212 16.17 -5.14 16.88
CA LEU A 212 16.00 -3.69 16.98
C LEU A 212 14.65 -3.39 17.62
N ILE A 213 14.62 -2.71 18.75
CA ILE A 213 13.39 -2.51 19.52
C ILE A 213 13.20 -1.02 19.82
N TYR A 214 12.06 -0.49 19.37
CA TYR A 214 11.60 0.84 19.72
C TYR A 214 10.27 0.78 20.47
N ILE A 215 10.20 1.51 21.60
CA ILE A 215 9.01 1.66 22.42
C ILE A 215 8.70 3.15 22.53
N GLY A 216 7.61 3.58 21.93
CA GLY A 216 7.17 4.97 21.93
C GLY A 216 5.82 5.16 22.60
N THR A 217 5.68 6.24 23.37
CA THR A 217 4.38 6.58 23.98
C THR A 217 4.04 8.05 23.72
N ASP A 218 2.75 8.31 23.50
CA ASP A 218 2.26 9.66 23.31
C ASP A 218 0.85 9.81 23.91
N LYS A 219 0.52 11.04 24.35
CA LYS A 219 -0.76 11.36 25.00
C LYS A 219 -1.96 11.23 24.04
N GLU A 220 -1.74 11.41 22.74
CA GLU A 220 -2.78 11.35 21.71
C GLU A 220 -3.03 9.93 21.20
N VAL A 221 -2.15 8.99 21.51
CA VAL A 221 -2.36 7.58 21.15
C VAL A 221 -3.39 6.95 22.07
N ALA A 222 -4.43 6.37 21.50
CA ALA A 222 -5.57 5.83 22.26
C ALA A 222 -5.33 4.37 22.72
N ASN A 223 -4.75 3.54 21.87
CA ASN A 223 -4.54 2.10 22.10
C ASN A 223 -3.14 1.68 21.71
N PRO A 224 -2.56 0.66 22.37
CA PRO A 224 -1.27 0.13 21.99
C PRO A 224 -1.33 -0.57 20.63
N SER A 225 -0.28 -0.35 19.83
CA SER A 225 -0.03 -0.99 18.54
C SER A 225 1.34 -1.66 18.56
N ILE A 226 1.39 -2.90 18.13
CA ILE A 226 2.59 -3.74 18.07
C ILE A 226 2.85 -4.04 16.60
N ASN A 227 4.07 -3.79 16.14
CA ASN A 227 4.52 -4.19 14.81
C ASN A 227 5.85 -4.94 14.97
N ILE A 228 5.91 -6.15 14.44
CA ILE A 228 7.09 -7.00 14.46
C ILE A 228 7.44 -7.32 13.01
N PHE A 229 8.68 -7.05 12.62
CA PHE A 229 9.17 -7.30 11.27
C PHE A 229 10.31 -8.32 11.32
N PHE A 230 10.30 -9.24 10.38
CA PHE A 230 11.37 -10.16 10.07
C PHE A 230 11.90 -9.76 8.69
N LYS A 231 13.00 -8.99 8.66
CA LYS A 231 13.54 -8.45 7.42
C LYS A 231 14.06 -9.56 6.50
N GLN A 232 13.78 -9.38 5.22
CA GLN A 232 14.21 -10.24 4.12
C GLN A 232 14.90 -9.38 3.06
N ASP A 233 15.74 -9.99 2.22
CA ASP A 233 16.25 -9.29 1.07
C ASP A 233 15.14 -9.02 0.06
N ALA A 234 15.14 -7.82 -0.52
CA ALA A 234 14.17 -7.48 -1.55
C ALA A 234 14.38 -8.37 -2.78
N THR A 235 13.27 -8.81 -3.37
CA THR A 235 13.31 -9.61 -4.59
C THR A 235 13.94 -8.82 -5.73
N PRO A 236 15.01 -9.31 -6.35
CA PRO A 236 15.65 -8.64 -7.48
C PRO A 236 14.66 -8.39 -8.63
N ASP A 237 14.66 -7.19 -9.21
CA ASP A 237 13.78 -6.81 -10.34
C ASP A 237 13.85 -7.80 -11.51
N SER A 238 15.05 -8.38 -11.77
CA SER A 238 15.25 -9.35 -12.84
C SER A 238 14.48 -10.67 -12.65
N LEU A 239 14.05 -10.98 -11.44
CA LEU A 239 13.29 -12.19 -11.13
C LEU A 239 11.77 -11.97 -11.14
N LYS A 240 11.30 -10.72 -11.01
CA LYS A 240 9.87 -10.41 -10.87
C LYS A 240 9.04 -10.78 -12.11
N ASN A 241 9.60 -10.71 -13.30
CA ASN A 241 8.90 -11.08 -14.54
C ASN A 241 9.12 -12.55 -14.93
N THR A 242 8.92 -13.47 -13.97
CA THR A 242 9.06 -14.93 -14.15
C THR A 242 7.90 -15.72 -13.57
N ILE A 243 7.62 -16.89 -14.13
CA ILE A 243 6.60 -17.82 -13.58
C ILE A 243 6.99 -18.25 -12.15
N SER A 244 8.27 -18.38 -11.85
CA SER A 244 8.76 -18.69 -10.50
C SER A 244 8.38 -17.62 -9.50
N TYR A 245 8.46 -16.35 -9.86
CA TYR A 245 8.00 -15.24 -9.01
C TYR A 245 6.50 -15.36 -8.74
N TYR A 246 5.69 -15.60 -9.77
CA TYR A 246 4.25 -15.82 -9.61
C TYR A 246 3.93 -16.98 -8.67
N ALA A 247 4.64 -18.10 -8.82
CA ALA A 247 4.47 -19.24 -7.93
C ALA A 247 4.85 -18.89 -6.48
N THR A 248 5.93 -18.12 -6.28
CA THR A 248 6.35 -17.65 -4.96
C THR A 248 5.31 -16.72 -4.35
N GLN A 249 4.76 -15.76 -5.13
CA GLN A 249 3.71 -14.86 -4.67
C GLN A 249 2.42 -15.61 -4.30
N TYR A 250 2.05 -16.63 -5.07
CA TYR A 250 0.93 -17.50 -4.72
C TYR A 250 1.16 -18.21 -3.38
N VAL A 251 2.32 -18.85 -3.19
CA VAL A 251 2.67 -19.56 -1.95
C VAL A 251 2.68 -18.60 -0.76
N LEU A 252 3.21 -17.40 -0.96
CA LEU A 252 3.23 -16.34 0.05
C LEU A 252 1.81 -15.90 0.43
N ASN A 253 0.95 -15.68 -0.56
CA ASN A 253 -0.46 -15.35 -0.34
C ASN A 253 -1.17 -16.44 0.48
N MET A 254 -0.93 -17.72 0.17
CA MET A 254 -1.51 -18.83 0.93
C MET A 254 -1.05 -18.80 2.40
N ALA A 255 0.25 -18.64 2.65
CA ALA A 255 0.81 -18.56 4.01
C ALA A 255 0.17 -17.42 4.82
N ILE A 256 0.13 -16.21 4.23
CA ILE A 256 -0.43 -15.03 4.88
C ILE A 256 -1.93 -15.18 5.15
N ASN A 257 -2.70 -15.67 4.18
CA ASN A 257 -4.15 -15.84 4.33
C ASN A 257 -4.50 -16.88 5.42
N MET A 258 -3.79 -18.00 5.47
CA MET A 258 -4.04 -19.02 6.49
C MET A 258 -3.64 -18.53 7.89
N LEU A 259 -2.51 -17.82 8.02
CA LEU A 259 -2.13 -17.24 9.30
C LEU A 259 -3.13 -16.17 9.77
N ASN A 260 -3.57 -15.31 8.85
CA ASN A 260 -4.60 -14.30 9.15
C ASN A 260 -5.93 -14.94 9.55
N SER A 261 -6.29 -16.09 8.99
CA SER A 261 -7.48 -16.84 9.40
C SER A 261 -7.36 -17.31 10.86
N ARG A 262 -6.22 -17.87 11.26
CA ARG A 262 -5.97 -18.28 12.66
C ARG A 262 -6.01 -17.08 13.62
N LEU A 263 -5.38 -15.97 13.25
CA LEU A 263 -5.42 -14.73 14.04
C LEU A 263 -6.85 -14.19 14.20
N ASN A 264 -7.65 -14.28 13.14
CA ASN A 264 -9.04 -13.86 13.17
C ASN A 264 -9.92 -14.77 14.06
N GLU A 265 -9.66 -16.08 14.10
CA GLU A 265 -10.33 -17.00 15.02
C GLU A 265 -10.05 -16.63 16.48
N LEU A 266 -8.79 -16.33 16.82
CA LEU A 266 -8.40 -15.88 18.16
C LEU A 266 -9.09 -14.58 18.55
N ARG A 267 -9.27 -13.66 17.59
CA ARG A 267 -10.01 -12.41 17.81
C ARG A 267 -11.49 -12.64 18.14
N GLN A 268 -12.08 -13.72 17.64
CA GLN A 268 -13.50 -14.05 17.83
C GLN A 268 -13.77 -14.83 19.13
N THR A 269 -12.75 -15.15 19.92
CA THR A 269 -12.93 -15.82 21.21
C THR A 269 -13.59 -14.92 22.26
N ALA A 270 -14.16 -15.49 23.30
CA ALA A 270 -14.82 -14.72 24.37
C ALA A 270 -13.91 -13.71 25.07
N ASN A 271 -12.61 -14.03 25.20
CA ASN A 271 -11.59 -13.16 25.78
C ASN A 271 -10.42 -13.04 24.77
N PRO A 272 -10.57 -12.21 23.73
CA PRO A 272 -9.55 -12.13 22.69
C PRO A 272 -8.26 -11.49 23.23
N PRO A 273 -7.08 -12.02 22.84
CA PRO A 273 -5.78 -11.49 23.27
C PRO A 273 -5.47 -10.12 22.68
N PHE A 274 -6.14 -9.73 21.59
CA PHE A 274 -5.99 -8.46 20.89
C PHE A 274 -7.34 -8.01 20.33
N THR A 275 -7.44 -6.73 19.99
CA THR A 275 -8.63 -6.16 19.33
C THR A 275 -8.58 -6.34 17.81
N GLY A 276 -7.38 -6.49 17.26
CA GLY A 276 -7.10 -6.82 15.88
C GLY A 276 -5.67 -7.31 15.76
N ALA A 277 -5.44 -8.25 14.85
CA ALA A 277 -4.10 -8.71 14.50
C ALA A 277 -4.05 -9.12 13.03
N GLY A 278 -2.86 -9.12 12.46
CA GLY A 278 -2.64 -9.54 11.09
C GLY A 278 -1.18 -9.85 10.80
N ALA A 279 -0.99 -10.62 9.74
CA ALA A 279 0.30 -10.89 9.11
C ALA A 279 0.33 -10.30 7.71
N GLY A 280 1.50 -9.93 7.24
CA GLY A 280 1.71 -9.40 5.90
C GLY A 280 3.13 -9.67 5.40
N TYR A 281 3.35 -9.41 4.11
CA TYR A 281 4.67 -9.41 3.49
C TYR A 281 4.74 -8.30 2.46
N GLY A 282 5.84 -7.60 2.39
CA GLY A 282 6.07 -6.52 1.44
C GLY A 282 7.29 -5.69 1.80
N GLU A 283 7.37 -4.47 1.28
CA GLU A 283 8.44 -3.53 1.60
C GLU A 283 8.58 -3.36 3.12
N TYR A 284 9.82 -3.36 3.60
CA TYR A 284 10.09 -3.13 5.02
C TYR A 284 9.76 -1.67 5.37
N PHE A 285 8.54 -1.47 5.84
CA PHE A 285 7.95 -0.21 6.27
C PHE A 285 8.07 0.93 5.24
N LEU A 286 9.22 1.60 5.11
CA LEU A 286 9.47 2.70 4.16
C LEU A 286 10.53 2.36 3.10
N ALA A 287 11.23 1.24 3.26
CA ALA A 287 12.42 0.95 2.47
C ALA A 287 12.15 -0.06 1.37
N LYS A 288 12.29 0.37 0.11
CA LYS A 288 12.19 -0.52 -1.06
C LYS A 288 13.38 -1.46 -1.25
N THR A 289 14.50 -1.20 -0.57
CA THR A 289 15.70 -2.02 -0.66
C THR A 289 15.70 -3.19 0.31
N LYS A 290 14.61 -3.37 1.07
CA LYS A 290 14.41 -4.47 2.00
C LYS A 290 12.93 -4.84 2.04
N GLU A 291 12.62 -6.11 2.09
CA GLU A 291 11.28 -6.64 2.36
C GLU A 291 11.18 -7.13 3.81
N ALA A 292 9.98 -7.39 4.27
CA ALA A 292 9.76 -8.01 5.57
C ALA A 292 8.47 -8.83 5.61
N PHE A 293 8.54 -9.96 6.29
CA PHE A 293 7.37 -10.57 6.88
C PHE A 293 7.01 -9.78 8.14
N SER A 294 5.75 -9.41 8.30
CA SER A 294 5.29 -8.56 9.39
C SER A 294 4.14 -9.19 10.15
N LEU A 295 4.16 -9.01 11.47
CA LEU A 295 3.06 -9.30 12.38
C LEU A 295 2.61 -7.99 13.03
N THR A 296 1.32 -7.73 13.02
CA THR A 296 0.74 -6.55 13.65
C THR A 296 -0.32 -6.94 14.65
N ALA A 297 -0.44 -6.21 15.75
CA ALA A 297 -1.57 -6.34 16.66
C ALA A 297 -1.93 -5.01 17.32
N ASN A 298 -3.22 -4.78 17.49
CA ASN A 298 -3.75 -3.74 18.36
C ASN A 298 -4.25 -4.40 19.64
N SER A 299 -3.72 -4.00 20.79
CA SER A 299 -4.07 -4.61 22.07
C SER A 299 -5.05 -3.74 22.88
N LYS A 300 -5.62 -4.33 23.93
CA LYS A 300 -6.19 -3.56 25.04
C LYS A 300 -5.05 -2.82 25.75
N ILE A 301 -5.39 -1.78 26.50
CA ILE A 301 -4.40 -0.92 27.17
C ILE A 301 -3.46 -1.71 28.08
N ASP A 302 -3.97 -2.72 28.75
CA ASP A 302 -3.24 -3.61 29.69
C ASP A 302 -2.91 -4.99 29.10
N GLY A 303 -3.10 -5.18 27.80
CA GLY A 303 -2.98 -6.46 27.11
C GLY A 303 -1.79 -6.59 26.16
N VAL A 304 -0.79 -5.72 26.24
CA VAL A 304 0.35 -5.68 25.29
C VAL A 304 1.14 -7.00 25.31
N ASP A 305 1.48 -7.51 26.50
CA ASP A 305 2.29 -8.73 26.65
C ASP A 305 1.57 -9.95 26.08
N LEU A 306 0.27 -10.06 26.39
CA LEU A 306 -0.55 -11.16 25.89
C LEU A 306 -0.70 -11.09 24.36
N ALA A 307 -0.98 -9.89 23.82
CA ALA A 307 -1.12 -9.72 22.39
C ALA A 307 0.17 -10.04 21.64
N MET A 308 1.30 -9.49 22.09
CA MET A 308 2.62 -9.72 21.49
C MET A 308 2.98 -11.20 21.53
N LYS A 309 2.85 -11.83 22.70
CA LYS A 309 3.13 -13.27 22.87
C LYS A 309 2.26 -14.10 21.93
N THR A 310 0.96 -13.81 21.85
CA THR A 310 0.02 -14.61 21.04
C THR A 310 0.33 -14.54 19.55
N ILE A 311 0.62 -13.34 18.97
CA ILE A 311 0.98 -13.26 17.55
C ILE A 311 2.31 -13.96 17.24
N LEU A 312 3.27 -13.93 18.16
CA LEU A 312 4.52 -14.68 18.05
C LEU A 312 4.32 -16.20 18.19
N GLU A 313 3.44 -16.63 19.08
CA GLU A 313 3.07 -18.04 19.24
C GLU A 313 2.43 -18.60 17.96
N GLU A 314 1.53 -17.85 17.31
CA GLU A 314 0.89 -18.32 16.07
C GLU A 314 1.86 -18.33 14.88
N ALA A 315 2.74 -17.34 14.77
CA ALA A 315 3.78 -17.34 13.75
C ALA A 315 4.77 -18.51 13.95
N GLU A 316 5.19 -18.76 15.19
CA GLU A 316 6.07 -19.88 15.54
C GLU A 316 5.37 -21.24 15.39
N ARG A 317 4.06 -21.32 15.68
CA ARG A 317 3.25 -22.52 15.42
C ARG A 317 3.23 -22.84 13.93
N ALA A 318 3.00 -21.83 13.09
CA ALA A 318 3.04 -21.99 11.64
C ALA A 318 4.44 -22.36 11.13
N ARG A 319 5.51 -21.77 11.69
CA ARG A 319 6.90 -22.13 11.36
C ARG A 319 7.23 -23.58 11.70
N ARG A 320 6.85 -24.06 12.90
CA ARG A 320 7.22 -25.41 13.39
C ARG A 320 6.36 -26.52 12.83
N PHE A 321 5.06 -26.30 12.79
CA PHE A 321 4.10 -27.36 12.47
C PHE A 321 3.43 -27.18 11.11
N GLY A 322 3.58 -26.00 10.52
CA GLY A 322 2.97 -25.67 9.24
C GLY A 322 1.45 -25.43 9.31
N PHE A 323 0.85 -25.41 8.17
CA PHE A 323 -0.60 -25.38 7.96
C PHE A 323 -1.10 -26.76 7.59
N THR A 324 -2.37 -27.04 7.90
CA THR A 324 -3.03 -28.31 7.56
C THR A 324 -3.49 -28.30 6.10
N GLU A 325 -3.72 -29.49 5.55
CA GLU A 325 -4.25 -29.64 4.19
C GLU A 325 -5.63 -28.95 4.06
N THR A 326 -6.47 -29.09 5.09
CA THR A 326 -7.83 -28.50 5.08
C THR A 326 -7.83 -26.98 5.14
N GLU A 327 -6.90 -26.34 5.85
CA GLU A 327 -6.69 -24.88 5.78
C GLU A 327 -6.27 -24.47 4.37
N TYR A 328 -5.32 -25.20 3.80
CA TYR A 328 -4.80 -24.90 2.46
C TYR A 328 -5.85 -25.09 1.36
N GLU A 329 -6.64 -26.15 1.41
CA GLU A 329 -7.74 -26.37 0.46
C GLU A 329 -8.75 -25.23 0.47
N ARG A 330 -9.13 -24.72 1.65
CA ARG A 330 -10.02 -23.57 1.78
C ARG A 330 -9.39 -22.29 1.23
N ALA A 331 -8.14 -22.02 1.60
CA ALA A 331 -7.42 -20.84 1.12
C ALA A 331 -7.28 -20.86 -0.40
N ARG A 332 -6.91 -22.02 -0.97
CA ARG A 332 -6.81 -22.25 -2.42
C ARG A 332 -8.16 -22.06 -3.12
N ALA A 333 -9.23 -22.64 -2.58
CA ALA A 333 -10.56 -22.48 -3.15
C ALA A 333 -11.00 -21.01 -3.20
N ASN A 334 -10.79 -20.27 -2.12
CA ASN A 334 -11.10 -18.84 -2.07
C ASN A 334 -10.26 -18.03 -3.07
N TYR A 335 -8.98 -18.33 -3.19
CA TYR A 335 -8.10 -17.66 -4.14
C TYR A 335 -8.51 -17.94 -5.58
N MET A 336 -8.80 -19.21 -5.91
CA MET A 336 -9.28 -19.61 -7.24
C MET A 336 -10.60 -18.92 -7.60
N GLN A 337 -11.54 -18.84 -6.66
CA GLN A 337 -12.81 -18.14 -6.84
C GLN A 337 -12.60 -16.63 -7.07
N ALA A 338 -11.70 -16.00 -6.32
CA ALA A 338 -11.38 -14.59 -6.52
C ALA A 338 -10.79 -14.32 -7.91
N MET A 339 -9.88 -15.17 -8.38
CA MET A 339 -9.30 -15.09 -9.72
C MET A 339 -10.34 -15.33 -10.82
N GLU A 340 -11.23 -16.30 -10.65
CA GLU A 340 -12.35 -16.54 -11.57
C GLU A 340 -13.28 -15.33 -11.64
N SER A 341 -13.62 -14.73 -10.51
CA SER A 341 -14.43 -13.52 -10.46
C SER A 341 -13.76 -12.35 -11.17
N ALA A 342 -12.48 -12.14 -10.94
CA ALA A 342 -11.71 -11.08 -11.62
C ALA A 342 -11.67 -11.30 -13.14
N TYR A 343 -11.46 -12.55 -13.58
CA TYR A 343 -11.48 -12.91 -14.99
C TYR A 343 -12.88 -12.68 -15.63
N ASN A 344 -13.94 -13.09 -14.96
CA ASN A 344 -15.31 -12.94 -15.47
C ASN A 344 -15.75 -11.47 -15.54
N GLU A 345 -15.22 -10.63 -14.67
CA GLU A 345 -15.55 -9.21 -14.61
C GLU A 345 -14.54 -8.29 -15.31
N ARG A 346 -13.54 -8.84 -16.01
CA ARG A 346 -12.45 -8.06 -16.63
C ARG A 346 -12.92 -6.93 -17.54
N GLU A 347 -14.02 -7.16 -18.30
CA GLU A 347 -14.60 -6.13 -19.18
C GLU A 347 -15.27 -4.98 -18.42
N LYS A 348 -15.46 -5.12 -17.10
CA LYS A 348 -16.01 -4.09 -16.21
C LYS A 348 -14.94 -3.43 -15.35
N THR A 349 -13.70 -3.83 -15.48
CA THR A 349 -12.59 -3.28 -14.71
C THR A 349 -12.41 -1.81 -15.03
N LYS A 350 -12.37 -0.97 -14.01
CA LYS A 350 -12.21 0.47 -14.16
C LYS A 350 -10.79 0.82 -14.60
N SER A 351 -10.67 1.85 -15.45
CA SER A 351 -9.38 2.36 -15.93
C SER A 351 -8.38 2.66 -14.80
N GLY A 352 -8.86 3.12 -13.64
CA GLY A 352 -8.01 3.39 -12.47
C GLY A 352 -7.23 2.16 -11.98
N ASN A 353 -7.83 0.96 -12.01
CA ASN A 353 -7.14 -0.27 -11.59
C ASN A 353 -5.95 -0.59 -12.52
N TYR A 354 -6.12 -0.39 -13.82
CA TYR A 354 -5.02 -0.55 -14.78
C TYR A 354 -3.94 0.54 -14.62
N VAL A 355 -4.33 1.78 -14.26
CA VAL A 355 -3.36 2.83 -13.94
C VAL A 355 -2.49 2.41 -12.77
N ASP A 356 -3.08 1.90 -11.69
CA ASP A 356 -2.34 1.45 -10.50
C ASP A 356 -1.38 0.29 -10.85
N GLU A 357 -1.85 -0.69 -11.64
CA GLU A 357 -1.04 -1.81 -12.11
C GLU A 357 0.17 -1.33 -12.94
N TYR A 358 -0.04 -0.44 -13.90
CA TYR A 358 1.05 0.07 -14.75
C TYR A 358 1.99 1.00 -13.99
N VAL A 359 1.49 1.77 -13.02
CA VAL A 359 2.32 2.58 -12.12
C VAL A 359 3.21 1.68 -11.27
N ASN A 360 2.68 0.60 -10.69
CA ASN A 360 3.45 -0.37 -9.91
C ASN A 360 4.48 -1.12 -10.78
N ASN A 361 4.12 -1.49 -12.00
CA ASN A 361 5.09 -2.04 -12.96
C ASN A 361 6.25 -1.08 -13.21
N PHE A 362 5.94 0.19 -13.45
CA PHE A 362 6.97 1.20 -13.71
C PHE A 362 7.86 1.43 -12.47
N LEU A 363 7.25 1.53 -11.28
CA LEU A 363 7.93 1.85 -10.04
C LEU A 363 8.69 0.66 -9.44
N ASP A 364 8.08 -0.50 -9.42
CA ASP A 364 8.51 -1.64 -8.63
C ASP A 364 8.78 -2.89 -9.48
N LYS A 365 8.64 -2.75 -10.80
CA LYS A 365 8.84 -3.85 -11.76
C LYS A 365 7.87 -5.02 -11.55
N GLU A 366 6.72 -4.75 -10.89
CA GLU A 366 5.69 -5.77 -10.77
C GLU A 366 5.20 -6.20 -12.17
N PRO A 367 5.03 -7.49 -12.42
CA PRO A 367 4.62 -7.96 -13.74
C PRO A 367 3.19 -7.55 -14.08
N ILE A 368 2.91 -7.35 -15.37
CA ILE A 368 1.60 -6.98 -15.91
C ILE A 368 1.19 -7.94 -17.04
N PRO A 369 1.02 -9.24 -16.77
CA PRO A 369 0.72 -10.22 -17.83
C PRO A 369 -0.73 -10.18 -18.31
N GLY A 370 -1.63 -9.47 -17.60
CA GLY A 370 -3.03 -9.42 -17.85
C GLY A 370 -3.83 -10.58 -17.22
N ILE A 371 -5.07 -10.30 -16.86
CA ILE A 371 -5.92 -11.23 -16.10
C ILE A 371 -6.18 -12.57 -16.81
N GLU A 372 -6.22 -12.59 -18.14
CA GLU A 372 -6.40 -13.84 -18.91
C GLU A 372 -5.23 -14.80 -18.68
N PHE A 373 -3.99 -14.26 -18.73
CA PHE A 373 -2.79 -15.06 -18.49
C PHE A 373 -2.69 -15.47 -17.02
N GLU A 374 -2.97 -14.56 -16.10
CA GLU A 374 -2.93 -14.83 -14.65
C GLU A 374 -3.93 -15.93 -14.26
N TYR A 375 -5.15 -15.83 -14.75
CA TYR A 375 -6.19 -16.83 -14.47
C TYR A 375 -5.80 -18.20 -15.05
N MET A 376 -5.32 -18.27 -16.30
CA MET A 376 -4.81 -19.49 -16.91
C MET A 376 -3.64 -20.09 -16.10
N LEU A 377 -2.69 -19.24 -15.70
CA LEU A 377 -1.53 -19.67 -14.94
C LEU A 377 -1.93 -20.24 -13.57
N VAL A 378 -2.81 -19.55 -12.86
CA VAL A 378 -3.31 -19.98 -11.55
C VAL A 378 -4.06 -21.29 -11.64
N GLN A 379 -4.93 -21.47 -12.65
CA GLN A 379 -5.64 -22.74 -12.88
C GLN A 379 -4.67 -23.92 -13.08
N GLN A 380 -3.55 -23.70 -13.75
CA GLN A 380 -2.55 -24.75 -13.99
C GLN A 380 -1.64 -24.97 -12.79
N MET A 381 -1.27 -23.92 -12.08
CA MET A 381 -0.27 -23.94 -11.03
C MET A 381 -0.84 -24.34 -9.67
N ALA A 382 -1.95 -23.73 -9.23
CA ALA A 382 -2.46 -23.87 -7.88
C ALA A 382 -2.81 -25.32 -7.49
N PRO A 383 -3.40 -26.18 -8.37
CA PRO A 383 -3.63 -27.59 -8.05
C PRO A 383 -2.35 -28.41 -7.86
N ASN A 384 -1.24 -27.96 -8.40
CA ASN A 384 0.04 -28.69 -8.39
C ASN A 384 1.01 -28.22 -7.29
N ILE A 385 0.68 -27.16 -6.56
CA ILE A 385 1.47 -26.68 -5.43
C ILE A 385 0.89 -27.30 -4.14
N PRO A 386 1.65 -28.15 -3.44
CA PRO A 386 1.17 -28.77 -2.19
C PRO A 386 1.34 -27.79 -1.00
N VAL A 387 0.60 -28.04 0.08
CA VAL A 387 0.73 -27.30 1.35
C VAL A 387 2.16 -27.33 1.90
N THR A 388 2.92 -28.39 1.62
CA THR A 388 4.31 -28.49 2.04
C THR A 388 5.20 -27.39 1.48
N ALA A 389 4.93 -26.87 0.27
CA ALA A 389 5.65 -25.72 -0.28
C ALA A 389 5.37 -24.45 0.53
N VAL A 390 4.14 -24.25 0.97
CA VAL A 390 3.76 -23.14 1.85
C VAL A 390 4.42 -23.27 3.23
N ASN A 391 4.47 -24.47 3.77
CA ASN A 391 5.09 -24.75 5.04
C ASN A 391 6.62 -24.52 5.02
N GLU A 392 7.29 -24.86 3.94
CA GLU A 392 8.72 -24.58 3.77
C GLU A 392 9.00 -23.08 3.64
N LEU A 393 8.15 -22.32 2.93
CA LEU A 393 8.27 -20.88 2.89
C LEU A 393 8.09 -20.26 4.28
N MET A 394 7.11 -20.72 5.06
CA MET A 394 6.86 -20.18 6.40
C MET A 394 8.06 -20.31 7.34
N LYS A 395 8.87 -21.36 7.19
CA LYS A 395 10.13 -21.53 7.94
C LYS A 395 11.18 -20.46 7.58
N GLN A 396 11.11 -19.91 6.37
CA GLN A 396 12.03 -18.87 5.91
C GLN A 396 11.58 -17.46 6.31
N LEU A 397 10.27 -17.26 6.46
CA LEU A 397 9.70 -15.94 6.78
C LEU A 397 9.95 -15.54 8.23
N VAL A 398 9.85 -16.48 9.17
CA VAL A 398 10.06 -16.22 10.61
C VAL A 398 11.49 -16.60 10.97
N THR A 399 12.36 -15.61 11.07
CA THR A 399 13.80 -15.78 11.29
C THR A 399 14.20 -15.48 12.74
N ASP A 400 15.33 -16.01 13.18
CA ASP A 400 15.89 -15.76 14.53
C ASP A 400 16.77 -14.49 14.57
N ASN A 401 17.09 -13.92 13.40
CA ASN A 401 17.77 -12.63 13.21
C ASN A 401 16.89 -11.68 12.40
N ASN A 402 17.37 -10.50 12.07
CA ASN A 402 16.66 -9.48 11.28
C ASN A 402 15.31 -9.08 11.88
N GLN A 403 15.16 -9.22 13.19
CA GLN A 403 13.92 -8.88 13.90
C GLN A 403 13.91 -7.41 14.28
N VAL A 404 12.77 -6.76 14.05
CA VAL A 404 12.53 -5.36 14.43
C VAL A 404 11.17 -5.27 15.10
N VAL A 405 11.10 -4.61 16.26
CA VAL A 405 9.86 -4.40 17.01
C VAL A 405 9.59 -2.91 17.19
N LEU A 406 8.42 -2.48 16.79
CA LEU A 406 7.88 -1.15 17.06
C LEU A 406 6.64 -1.31 17.95
N LEU A 407 6.75 -0.89 19.19
CA LEU A 407 5.65 -0.79 20.13
C LEU A 407 5.28 0.69 20.32
N ALA A 408 4.07 1.05 19.95
CA ALA A 408 3.51 2.38 20.17
C ALA A 408 2.33 2.30 21.12
N GLY A 409 2.17 3.26 22.04
CA GLY A 409 1.05 3.21 22.95
C GLY A 409 0.72 4.54 23.66
N PRO A 410 -0.42 4.59 24.39
CA PRO A 410 -0.79 5.75 25.15
C PRO A 410 0.18 6.08 26.29
N GLN A 411 0.50 7.36 26.44
CA GLN A 411 1.23 7.87 27.61
C GLN A 411 0.22 8.14 28.73
N LYS A 412 0.07 7.19 29.67
CA LYS A 412 -0.83 7.30 30.83
C LYS A 412 -0.10 6.93 32.11
N GLU A 413 -0.41 7.65 33.18
CA GLU A 413 0.12 7.35 34.51
C GLU A 413 -0.32 5.95 34.98
N GLY A 414 0.62 5.17 35.53
CA GLY A 414 0.38 3.81 36.00
C GLY A 414 0.39 2.72 34.90
N LEU A 415 0.38 3.09 33.61
CA LEU A 415 0.52 2.12 32.53
C LEU A 415 1.96 1.71 32.34
N LYS A 416 2.19 0.40 32.26
CA LYS A 416 3.52 -0.17 32.05
C LYS A 416 3.55 -0.90 30.71
N TYR A 417 4.66 -0.76 30.03
CA TYR A 417 5.00 -1.51 28.81
C TYR A 417 6.15 -2.47 29.13
N PRO A 418 6.27 -3.58 28.38
CA PRO A 418 7.45 -4.42 28.49
C PRO A 418 8.71 -3.60 28.13
N THR A 419 9.82 -3.90 28.80
CA THR A 419 11.12 -3.29 28.49
C THR A 419 11.70 -3.87 27.19
N LYS A 420 12.73 -3.24 26.64
CA LYS A 420 13.44 -3.76 25.47
C LYS A 420 14.04 -5.13 25.74
N GLU A 421 14.56 -5.33 26.95
CA GLU A 421 15.16 -6.58 27.42
C GLU A 421 14.11 -7.71 27.52
N GLU A 422 12.90 -7.42 28.02
CA GLU A 422 11.79 -8.36 28.08
C GLU A 422 11.30 -8.75 26.70
N ILE A 423 11.16 -7.80 25.78
CA ILE A 423 10.80 -8.08 24.38
C ILE A 423 11.89 -8.92 23.69
N ALA A 424 13.17 -8.57 23.86
CA ALA A 424 14.27 -9.34 23.29
C ALA A 424 14.33 -10.76 23.85
N ALA A 425 14.07 -10.94 25.16
CA ALA A 425 13.98 -12.24 25.77
C ALA A 425 12.81 -13.08 25.23
N LEU A 426 11.65 -12.45 25.02
CA LEU A 426 10.48 -13.10 24.42
C LEU A 426 10.77 -13.60 23.00
N LEU A 427 11.41 -12.76 22.17
CA LEU A 427 11.81 -13.13 20.81
C LEU A 427 12.80 -14.30 20.81
N LYS A 428 13.82 -14.28 21.68
CA LYS A 428 14.80 -15.38 21.82
C LYS A 428 14.18 -16.68 22.30
N GLN A 429 13.06 -16.62 23.02
CA GLN A 429 12.35 -17.78 23.53
C GLN A 429 11.35 -18.37 22.53
N MET A 430 11.08 -17.75 21.37
CA MET A 430 10.09 -18.23 20.41
C MET A 430 10.26 -19.69 20.05
N SER A 431 11.48 -20.11 19.71
CA SER A 431 11.79 -21.50 19.34
C SER A 431 11.56 -22.53 20.50
N SER A 432 11.42 -22.06 21.73
CA SER A 432 11.17 -22.88 22.91
C SER A 432 9.75 -22.79 23.47
N PHE A 433 8.85 -22.05 22.83
CA PHE A 433 7.45 -21.99 23.26
C PHE A 433 6.83 -23.39 23.32
N ASP A 434 6.07 -23.66 24.37
CA ASP A 434 5.30 -24.91 24.51
C ASP A 434 4.03 -24.80 23.62
N LEU A 435 4.17 -25.23 22.38
CA LEU A 435 3.12 -25.13 21.37
C LEU A 435 2.69 -26.52 20.91
N LYS A 436 1.39 -26.64 20.64
CA LYS A 436 0.82 -27.81 19.95
C LYS A 436 0.55 -27.43 18.50
N PRO A 437 0.54 -28.43 17.58
CA PRO A 437 0.03 -28.21 16.22
C PRO A 437 -1.37 -27.58 16.25
N TYR A 438 -1.66 -26.78 15.24
CA TYR A 438 -3.01 -26.25 15.07
C TYR A 438 -3.98 -27.39 14.76
N GLU A 439 -5.12 -27.39 15.41
CA GLU A 439 -6.22 -28.33 15.15
C GLU A 439 -7.33 -27.62 14.38
N ASP A 440 -7.48 -27.97 13.11
CA ASP A 440 -8.53 -27.42 12.26
C ASP A 440 -9.88 -28.07 12.60
N LYS A 441 -10.81 -27.28 13.12
CA LYS A 441 -12.15 -27.75 13.52
C LYS A 441 -13.11 -27.74 12.31
N VAL A 442 -12.78 -28.52 11.29
CA VAL A 442 -13.64 -28.67 10.12
C VAL A 442 -14.71 -29.73 10.39
N SER A 443 -15.96 -29.39 10.17
CA SER A 443 -17.05 -30.36 10.05
C SER A 443 -17.28 -30.68 8.59
N ASN A 444 -17.24 -31.94 8.22
CA ASN A 444 -17.66 -32.44 6.90
C ASN A 444 -19.16 -32.67 6.80
N GLU A 445 -19.90 -32.37 7.86
CA GLU A 445 -21.35 -32.45 7.82
C GLU A 445 -21.92 -31.28 7.02
N PRO A 446 -22.90 -31.53 6.18
CA PRO A 446 -23.56 -30.45 5.44
C PRO A 446 -24.18 -29.46 6.44
N LEU A 447 -24.07 -28.16 6.14
CA LEU A 447 -24.63 -27.08 6.98
C LEU A 447 -26.13 -27.28 7.27
N ILE A 448 -26.81 -27.98 6.39
CA ILE A 448 -28.22 -28.35 6.51
C ILE A 448 -28.29 -29.86 6.34
N SER A 449 -28.62 -30.54 7.42
CA SER A 449 -28.70 -32.03 7.47
C SER A 449 -30.01 -32.59 6.90
N GLU A 450 -30.99 -31.75 6.63
CA GLU A 450 -32.29 -32.14 6.12
C GLU A 450 -32.52 -31.57 4.71
N ASP A 451 -33.19 -32.35 3.85
CA ASP A 451 -33.66 -31.86 2.55
C ASP A 451 -34.64 -30.70 2.75
N ILE A 452 -34.21 -29.48 2.40
CA ILE A 452 -35.10 -28.32 2.44
C ILE A 452 -36.16 -28.49 1.35
N LYS A 453 -37.38 -28.73 1.75
CA LYS A 453 -38.52 -28.69 0.84
C LYS A 453 -38.80 -27.26 0.41
N GLY A 454 -38.59 -26.97 -0.87
CA GLY A 454 -38.91 -25.66 -1.44
C GLY A 454 -40.37 -25.27 -1.19
N GLY A 455 -40.64 -24.00 -0.95
CA GLY A 455 -41.98 -23.46 -0.91
C GLY A 455 -42.65 -23.51 -2.29
N LYS A 456 -43.96 -23.75 -2.29
CA LYS A 456 -44.75 -23.61 -3.52
C LYS A 456 -45.28 -22.20 -3.64
N ILE A 457 -45.42 -21.68 -4.86
CA ILE A 457 -46.07 -20.38 -5.08
C ILE A 457 -47.55 -20.52 -4.69
N VAL A 458 -47.98 -19.74 -3.70
CA VAL A 458 -49.36 -19.71 -3.20
C VAL A 458 -50.15 -18.59 -3.85
N SER A 459 -49.47 -17.50 -4.19
CA SER A 459 -50.08 -16.34 -4.83
C SER A 459 -49.05 -15.64 -5.70
N GLU A 460 -49.50 -15.20 -6.87
CA GLU A 460 -48.72 -14.36 -7.79
C GLU A 460 -49.57 -13.13 -8.12
N LYS A 461 -48.97 -11.95 -8.00
CA LYS A 461 -49.62 -10.67 -8.27
C LYS A 461 -48.64 -9.71 -8.94
N ALA A 462 -49.05 -9.21 -10.11
CA ALA A 462 -48.28 -8.13 -10.77
C ALA A 462 -48.35 -6.85 -9.97
N ASP A 463 -47.23 -6.14 -9.89
CA ASP A 463 -47.13 -4.79 -9.34
C ASP A 463 -46.87 -3.80 -10.47
N ASP A 464 -47.98 -3.11 -10.85
CA ASP A 464 -47.95 -2.16 -11.98
C ASP A 464 -47.10 -0.92 -11.72
N VAL A 465 -46.78 -0.62 -10.45
CA VAL A 465 -45.98 0.56 -10.08
C VAL A 465 -44.51 0.37 -10.42
N TYR A 466 -44.00 -0.84 -10.22
CA TYR A 466 -42.58 -1.15 -10.43
C TYR A 466 -42.31 -2.15 -11.56
N GLY A 467 -43.36 -2.61 -12.25
CA GLY A 467 -43.24 -3.63 -13.29
C GLY A 467 -42.74 -4.98 -12.74
N SER A 468 -42.89 -5.22 -11.44
CA SER A 468 -42.41 -6.41 -10.74
C SER A 468 -43.57 -7.40 -10.50
N THR A 469 -43.25 -8.67 -10.22
CA THR A 469 -44.22 -9.68 -9.82
C THR A 469 -44.01 -10.08 -8.36
N LYS A 470 -45.04 -9.94 -7.53
CA LYS A 470 -45.03 -10.33 -6.13
C LYS A 470 -45.43 -11.80 -6.02
N LEU A 471 -44.54 -12.64 -5.56
CA LEU A 471 -44.75 -14.04 -5.27
C LEU A 471 -44.87 -14.29 -3.77
N VAL A 472 -45.91 -14.98 -3.33
CA VAL A 472 -46.06 -15.48 -1.96
C VAL A 472 -45.79 -16.97 -1.96
N LEU A 473 -44.84 -17.44 -1.16
CA LEU A 473 -44.49 -18.83 -1.06
C LEU A 473 -45.17 -19.50 0.14
N SER A 474 -45.44 -20.83 0.05
CA SER A 474 -46.09 -21.59 1.12
C SER A 474 -45.31 -21.67 2.43
N ASN A 475 -44.02 -21.33 2.42
CA ASN A 475 -43.15 -21.23 3.60
C ASN A 475 -43.09 -19.81 4.18
N CYS A 476 -44.06 -18.97 3.88
CA CYS A 476 -44.18 -17.58 4.33
C CYS A 476 -43.09 -16.62 3.79
N LEU A 477 -42.26 -17.02 2.85
CA LEU A 477 -41.33 -16.12 2.17
C LEU A 477 -42.05 -15.25 1.15
N LEU A 478 -41.69 -14.00 1.06
CA LEU A 478 -42.10 -13.05 0.05
C LEU A 478 -40.94 -12.82 -0.92
N TYR A 479 -41.19 -13.03 -2.19
CA TYR A 479 -40.24 -12.80 -3.27
C TYR A 479 -40.82 -11.77 -4.25
N THR A 480 -40.01 -10.80 -4.65
CA THR A 480 -40.33 -9.82 -5.70
C THR A 480 -39.22 -9.84 -6.74
N SER A 481 -39.58 -10.03 -8.00
CA SER A 481 -38.67 -9.97 -9.16
C SER A 481 -39.14 -8.90 -10.15
#